data_b6a4410a11db7b1a6ee0e3cf63cd515c
#
_entry.id   b6a4410a11db7b1a6ee0e3cf63cd515c
#
_cell.length_a   1.000
_cell.length_b   1.000
_cell.length_c   1.000
_cell.angle_alpha   90.00
_cell.angle_beta   90.00
_cell.angle_gamma   90.00
#
_symmetry.space_group_name_H-M   'P 1'
#
loop_
_entity.id
_entity.type
_entity.pdbx_description
1 polymer ?
#
loop_
_entity_poly.entity_id
_entity_poly.type
_entity_poly.pdbx_seq_one_letter_code
_entity_poly.pdbx_strand_id
1 'polypeptide(L)'
;HTLVNGKYILEEDNINNVACQIHHKGPGSYSNVDVKSTLEDKSHLSFLCEIIVDKSAIDTDAQLTNKNLQLSKTATVVTEPQLDINTKEISCSHGCTVSNVDKEQLYALQSKGINDTDARRILKECFLDLII
;
A
#
# COMPACT_ATOMS: atom_id res chain seq x y z
N HIS A 1 -0.28 -12.31 -16.89
CA HIS A 1 -0.89 -11.72 -15.69
C HIS A 1 0.10 -11.76 -14.53
N THR A 2 0.28 -10.64 -13.86
CA THR A 2 1.12 -10.52 -12.67
C THR A 2 0.29 -9.93 -11.53
N LEU A 3 0.25 -10.63 -10.38
CA LEU A 3 -0.40 -10.16 -9.17
C LEU A 3 0.65 -10.08 -8.06
N VAL A 4 0.78 -8.91 -7.45
CA VAL A 4 1.67 -8.69 -6.31
C VAL A 4 0.84 -8.17 -5.14
N ASN A 5 0.74 -8.96 -4.09
CA ASN A 5 0.07 -8.56 -2.85
C ASN A 5 1.09 -8.53 -1.72
N GLY A 6 1.20 -7.40 -1.05
CA GLY A 6 2.11 -7.22 0.06
C GLY A 6 1.41 -6.64 1.28
N LYS A 7 1.73 -7.19 2.47
CA LYS A 7 1.30 -6.64 3.76
C LYS A 7 2.53 -6.47 4.65
N TYR A 8 2.74 -5.27 5.12
CA TYR A 8 3.88 -4.92 5.98
C TYR A 8 3.38 -4.40 7.32
N ILE A 9 3.91 -4.97 8.39
CA ILE A 9 3.66 -4.54 9.76
C ILE A 9 5.00 -4.10 10.33
N LEU A 10 5.13 -2.82 10.58
CA LEU A 10 6.35 -2.22 11.11
C LEU A 10 6.09 -1.64 12.51
N GLU A 11 6.93 -2.00 13.43
CA GLU A 11 6.82 -1.62 14.85
C GLU A 11 8.23 -1.25 15.38
N GLU A 12 8.30 -0.63 16.52
CA GLU A 12 9.55 -0.19 17.17
C GLU A 12 10.36 0.77 16.27
N ASP A 13 11.63 0.51 16.08
CA ASP A 13 12.55 1.32 15.24
C ASP A 13 12.83 0.64 13.88
N ASN A 14 11.94 -0.22 13.41
CA ASN A 14 12.14 -0.97 12.18
C ASN A 14 12.16 -0.05 10.95
N ILE A 15 13.15 -0.27 10.09
CA ILE A 15 13.28 0.43 8.80
C ILE A 15 13.19 -0.59 7.68
N ASN A 16 12.21 -0.42 6.79
CA ASN A 16 12.06 -1.25 5.61
C ASN A 16 12.14 -0.40 4.34
N ASN A 17 12.91 -0.91 3.38
CA ASN A 17 12.96 -0.39 2.02
C ASN A 17 12.43 -1.47 1.08
N VAL A 18 11.33 -1.17 0.41
CA VAL A 18 10.67 -2.09 -0.52
C VAL A 18 10.74 -1.50 -1.91
N ALA A 19 11.30 -2.26 -2.86
CA ALA A 19 11.33 -1.89 -4.26
C ALA A 19 10.61 -2.95 -5.09
N CYS A 20 9.75 -2.50 -5.99
CA CYS A 20 9.02 -3.33 -6.94
C CYS A 20 9.21 -2.75 -8.36
N GLN A 21 9.43 -3.61 -9.34
CA GLN A 21 9.46 -3.21 -10.73
C GLN A 21 8.62 -4.19 -11.55
N ILE A 22 7.68 -3.67 -12.31
CA ILE A 22 6.86 -4.44 -13.25
C ILE A 22 7.16 -3.95 -14.66
N HIS A 23 7.58 -4.85 -15.54
CA HIS A 23 7.91 -4.50 -16.92
C HIS A 23 6.99 -5.25 -17.90
N HIS A 24 6.12 -4.50 -18.56
CA HIS A 24 5.24 -4.97 -19.59
C HIS A 24 5.93 -4.88 -20.96
N LYS A 25 6.18 -6.04 -21.60
CA LYS A 25 6.91 -6.14 -22.87
C LYS A 25 6.05 -6.56 -24.05
N GLY A 26 4.90 -7.20 -23.79
CA GLY A 26 4.02 -7.75 -24.83
C GLY A 26 2.59 -7.22 -24.73
N PRO A 27 1.81 -7.32 -25.82
CA PRO A 27 0.45 -6.81 -25.87
C PRO A 27 -0.50 -7.60 -24.95
N GLY A 28 -1.58 -6.95 -24.52
CA GLY A 28 -2.64 -7.53 -23.69
C GLY A 28 -2.15 -7.97 -22.32
N SER A 29 -1.10 -7.36 -21.80
CA SER A 29 -0.55 -7.73 -20.49
C SER A 29 -1.30 -7.05 -19.35
N TYR A 30 -1.35 -7.74 -18.19
CA TYR A 30 -2.05 -7.27 -16.99
C TYR A 30 -1.15 -7.33 -15.78
N SER A 31 -1.19 -6.31 -14.96
CA SER A 31 -0.61 -6.35 -13.61
C SER A 31 -1.47 -5.63 -12.59
N ASN A 32 -1.50 -6.17 -11.38
CA ASN A 32 -2.06 -5.50 -10.22
C ASN A 32 -1.09 -5.64 -9.04
N VAL A 33 -0.64 -4.51 -8.53
CA VAL A 33 0.16 -4.41 -7.31
C VAL A 33 -0.71 -3.81 -6.23
N ASP A 34 -0.98 -4.55 -5.17
CA ASP A 34 -1.72 -4.09 -4.00
C ASP A 34 -0.88 -4.29 -2.74
N VAL A 35 -0.44 -3.18 -2.15
CA VAL A 35 0.42 -3.18 -0.97
C VAL A 35 -0.22 -2.36 0.13
N LYS A 36 -0.37 -2.97 1.31
CA LYS A 36 -0.84 -2.33 2.53
C LYS A 36 0.25 -2.38 3.60
N SER A 37 0.42 -1.28 4.33
CA SER A 37 1.33 -1.25 5.47
C SER A 37 0.71 -0.58 6.69
N THR A 38 1.11 -1.03 7.87
CA THR A 38 0.84 -0.36 9.14
C THR A 38 2.15 -0.04 9.83
N LEU A 39 2.23 1.15 10.39
CA LEU A 39 3.44 1.66 11.01
C LEU A 39 3.15 2.17 12.41
N GLU A 40 3.88 1.66 13.39
CA GLU A 40 3.82 2.05 14.80
C GLU A 40 5.18 2.58 15.26
N ASP A 41 5.18 3.24 16.42
CA ASP A 41 6.35 3.77 17.12
C ASP A 41 7.20 4.71 16.25
N LYS A 42 8.45 4.39 16.02
CA LYS A 42 9.39 5.16 15.19
C LYS A 42 9.74 4.44 13.88
N SER A 43 8.90 3.49 13.49
CA SER A 43 9.16 2.71 12.29
C SER A 43 9.13 3.55 11.01
N HIS A 44 9.86 3.10 10.00
CA HIS A 44 9.99 3.78 8.72
C HIS A 44 9.79 2.81 7.56
N LEU A 45 8.97 3.18 6.60
CA LEU A 45 8.81 2.49 5.33
C LEU A 45 9.16 3.42 4.16
N SER A 46 10.05 2.96 3.29
CA SER A 46 10.24 3.51 1.96
C SER A 46 9.74 2.49 0.94
N PHE A 47 8.76 2.86 0.14
CA PHE A 47 8.16 2.03 -0.89
C PHE A 47 8.33 2.68 -2.26
N LEU A 48 9.08 2.04 -3.13
CA LEU A 48 9.26 2.42 -4.54
C LEU A 48 8.61 1.33 -5.41
N CYS A 49 7.74 1.71 -6.32
CA CYS A 49 7.22 0.78 -7.32
C CYS A 49 7.24 1.46 -8.70
N GLU A 50 7.94 0.84 -9.63
CA GLU A 50 8.04 1.29 -11.02
C GLU A 50 7.27 0.36 -11.94
N ILE A 51 6.41 0.92 -12.78
CA ILE A 51 5.73 0.22 -13.87
C ILE A 51 6.27 0.74 -15.18
N ILE A 52 6.89 -0.14 -15.95
CA ILE A 52 7.45 0.15 -17.28
C ILE A 52 6.56 -0.52 -18.33
N VAL A 53 6.12 0.23 -19.33
CA VAL A 53 5.31 -0.29 -20.44
C VAL A 53 6.01 0.03 -21.76
N ASP A 54 6.48 -1.00 -22.44
CA ASP A 54 7.16 -0.88 -23.75
C ASP A 54 6.18 -0.45 -24.85
N LYS A 55 6.70 0.05 -25.94
CA LYS A 55 5.93 0.46 -27.14
C LYS A 55 5.13 -0.72 -27.73
N SER A 56 5.62 -1.94 -27.59
CA SER A 56 4.97 -3.17 -28.06
C SER A 56 3.87 -3.68 -27.13
N ALA A 57 3.80 -3.17 -25.92
CA ALA A 57 2.85 -3.61 -24.89
C ALA A 57 1.51 -2.84 -24.97
N ILE A 58 0.90 -2.83 -26.17
CA ILE A 58 -0.44 -2.29 -26.39
C ILE A 58 -1.49 -3.09 -25.63
N ASP A 59 -2.64 -2.52 -25.32
CA ASP A 59 -3.73 -3.13 -24.56
C ASP A 59 -3.29 -3.62 -23.17
N THR A 60 -2.31 -2.96 -22.56
CA THR A 60 -1.87 -3.24 -21.19
C THR A 60 -2.84 -2.62 -20.20
N ASP A 61 -3.21 -3.38 -19.16
CA ASP A 61 -3.90 -2.89 -17.97
C ASP A 61 -2.97 -3.07 -16.75
N ALA A 62 -2.52 -1.95 -16.19
CA ALA A 62 -1.60 -1.94 -15.07
C ALA A 62 -2.14 -1.10 -13.91
N GLN A 63 -2.26 -1.71 -12.74
CA GLN A 63 -2.80 -1.08 -11.55
C GLN A 63 -1.80 -1.18 -10.39
N LEU A 64 -1.63 -0.08 -9.67
CA LEU A 64 -0.81 0.00 -8.47
C LEU A 64 -1.59 0.67 -7.35
N THR A 65 -1.76 -0.02 -6.25
CA THR A 65 -2.34 0.53 -5.02
C THR A 65 -1.36 0.34 -3.86
N ASN A 66 -1.03 1.43 -3.18
CA ASN A 66 -0.27 1.40 -1.95
C ASN A 66 -1.01 2.19 -0.86
N LYS A 67 -1.46 1.50 0.18
CA LYS A 67 -2.18 2.07 1.31
C LYS A 67 -1.38 1.91 2.60
N ASN A 68 -1.17 3.00 3.30
CA ASN A 68 -0.36 3.04 4.51
C ASN A 68 -1.15 3.63 5.67
N LEU A 69 -1.17 2.96 6.82
CA LEU A 69 -1.82 3.42 8.04
C LEU A 69 -0.75 3.71 9.10
N GLN A 70 -0.61 4.98 9.45
CA GLN A 70 0.23 5.42 10.57
C GLN A 70 -0.56 5.35 11.87
N LEU A 71 -0.11 4.49 12.78
CA LEU A 71 -0.69 4.30 14.11
C LEU A 71 -0.04 5.20 15.16
N SER A 72 1.16 5.73 14.88
CA SER A 72 1.85 6.70 15.72
C SER A 72 2.34 7.90 14.91
N LYS A 73 2.45 9.06 15.57
CA LYS A 73 2.91 10.30 14.95
C LYS A 73 4.40 10.31 14.58
N THR A 74 5.16 9.40 15.17
CA THR A 74 6.61 9.26 14.98
C THR A 74 6.97 8.31 13.86
N ALA A 75 6.03 7.48 13.41
CA ALA A 75 6.21 6.63 12.25
C ALA A 75 6.23 7.46 10.97
N THR A 76 7.01 7.03 9.99
CA THR A 76 7.17 7.75 8.72
C THR A 76 7.04 6.82 7.52
N VAL A 77 6.43 7.32 6.46
CA VAL A 77 6.25 6.61 5.19
C VAL A 77 6.69 7.52 4.04
N VAL A 78 7.50 6.96 3.16
CA VAL A 78 7.80 7.54 1.85
C VAL A 78 7.32 6.57 0.79
N THR A 79 6.46 7.02 -0.11
CA THR A 79 5.93 6.20 -1.20
C THR A 79 6.12 6.91 -2.53
N GLU A 80 6.78 6.22 -3.48
CA GLU A 80 7.18 6.76 -4.78
C GLU A 80 6.72 5.83 -5.90
N PRO A 81 5.47 5.97 -6.38
CA PRO A 81 5.04 5.29 -7.59
C PRO A 81 5.66 5.96 -8.82
N GLN A 82 6.24 5.16 -9.71
CA GLN A 82 6.82 5.62 -10.97
C GLN A 82 6.18 4.90 -12.15
N LEU A 83 5.86 5.65 -13.21
CA LEU A 83 5.28 5.14 -14.43
C LEU A 83 6.12 5.58 -15.62
N ASP A 84 6.69 4.62 -16.33
CA ASP A 84 7.38 4.82 -17.62
C ASP A 84 6.56 4.18 -18.74
N ILE A 85 5.76 4.99 -19.42
CA ILE A 85 4.75 4.54 -20.38
C ILE A 85 5.15 4.97 -21.78
N ASN A 86 5.45 4.00 -22.63
CA ASN A 86 5.95 4.23 -23.98
C ASN A 86 4.92 3.93 -25.08
N THR A 87 3.67 3.66 -24.72
CA THR A 87 2.54 3.46 -25.66
C THR A 87 1.31 4.28 -25.22
N LYS A 88 0.38 4.54 -26.15
CA LYS A 88 -0.85 5.30 -25.86
C LYS A 88 -2.07 4.41 -25.65
N GLU A 89 -1.99 3.15 -26.05
CA GLU A 89 -3.10 2.20 -25.98
C GLU A 89 -2.99 1.36 -24.71
N ILE A 90 -3.25 2.00 -23.56
CA ILE A 90 -3.16 1.35 -22.25
C ILE A 90 -4.21 1.89 -21.28
N SER A 91 -4.51 1.08 -20.26
CA SER A 91 -5.11 1.48 -19.00
C SER A 91 -4.05 1.38 -17.91
N CYS A 92 -3.70 2.50 -17.29
CA CYS A 92 -2.73 2.50 -16.20
C CYS A 92 -3.22 3.42 -15.09
N SER A 93 -3.23 2.91 -13.87
CA SER A 93 -3.63 3.68 -12.69
C SER A 93 -2.70 3.42 -11.51
N HIS A 94 -2.49 4.45 -10.73
CA HIS A 94 -1.82 4.30 -9.44
C HIS A 94 -2.53 5.11 -8.36
N GLY A 95 -2.48 4.61 -7.13
CA GLY A 95 -3.01 5.27 -5.95
C GLY A 95 -2.14 4.98 -4.75
N CYS A 96 -1.61 6.05 -4.13
CA CYS A 96 -0.86 5.95 -2.89
C CYS A 96 -1.53 6.80 -1.83
N THR A 97 -1.77 6.21 -0.66
CA THR A 97 -2.38 6.91 0.46
C THR A 97 -1.58 6.69 1.74
N VAL A 98 -1.52 7.74 2.55
CA VAL A 98 -1.04 7.66 3.93
C VAL A 98 -2.14 8.24 4.81
N SER A 99 -2.65 7.44 5.72
CA SER A 99 -3.72 7.81 6.64
C SER A 99 -3.32 7.60 8.10
N ASN A 100 -3.97 8.31 8.99
CA ASN A 100 -3.86 8.08 10.43
C ASN A 100 -5.06 7.29 10.92
N VAL A 101 -4.99 6.83 12.18
CA VAL A 101 -6.12 6.19 12.84
C VAL A 101 -7.31 7.13 12.87
N ASP A 102 -8.44 6.65 12.40
CA ASP A 102 -9.71 7.36 12.46
C ASP A 102 -10.18 7.45 13.93
N LYS A 103 -10.25 8.67 14.43
CA LYS A 103 -10.63 8.94 15.82
C LYS A 103 -12.09 8.56 16.11
N GLU A 104 -12.97 8.68 15.13
CA GLU A 104 -14.39 8.33 15.29
C GLU A 104 -14.55 6.83 15.41
N GLN A 105 -13.85 6.05 14.57
CA GLN A 105 -13.81 4.59 14.66
C GLN A 105 -13.20 4.13 15.98
N LEU A 106 -12.10 4.74 16.40
CA LEU A 106 -11.47 4.44 17.68
C LEU A 106 -12.44 4.70 18.85
N TYR A 107 -13.07 5.86 18.87
CA TYR A 107 -14.07 6.21 19.88
C TYR A 107 -15.28 5.27 19.89
N ALA A 108 -15.76 4.88 18.70
CA ALA A 108 -16.87 3.94 18.59
C ALA A 108 -16.55 2.57 19.21
N LEU A 109 -15.33 2.07 19.04
CA LEU A 109 -14.89 0.83 19.68
C LEU A 109 -14.75 1.00 21.20
N GLN A 110 -14.16 2.09 21.65
CA GLN A 110 -14.00 2.40 23.08
C GLN A 110 -15.35 2.56 23.79
N SER A 111 -16.34 3.17 23.15
CA SER A 111 -17.68 3.35 23.70
C SER A 111 -18.42 2.01 23.94
N LYS A 112 -17.99 0.94 23.27
CA LYS A 112 -18.45 -0.44 23.48
C LYS A 112 -17.66 -1.21 24.55
N GLY A 113 -16.77 -0.52 25.26
CA GLY A 113 -15.97 -1.11 26.35
C GLY A 113 -14.66 -1.76 25.90
N ILE A 114 -14.25 -1.56 24.63
CA ILE A 114 -12.97 -2.04 24.13
C ILE A 114 -11.88 -1.04 24.57
N ASN A 115 -10.81 -1.52 25.21
CA ASN A 115 -9.71 -0.66 25.63
C ASN A 115 -8.93 -0.11 24.41
N ASP A 116 -8.12 0.93 24.60
CA ASP A 116 -7.38 1.61 23.51
C ASP A 116 -6.47 0.66 22.73
N THR A 117 -5.75 -0.21 23.42
CA THR A 117 -4.82 -1.16 22.79
C THR A 117 -5.56 -2.14 21.86
N ASP A 118 -6.63 -2.75 22.34
CA ASP A 118 -7.43 -3.68 21.55
C ASP A 118 -8.16 -2.99 20.41
N ALA A 119 -8.67 -1.77 20.64
CA ALA A 119 -9.32 -0.99 19.59
C ALA A 119 -8.37 -0.66 18.44
N ARG A 120 -7.15 -0.23 18.73
CA ARG A 120 -6.11 0.02 17.71
C ARG A 120 -5.71 -1.26 16.98
N ARG A 121 -5.56 -2.35 17.70
CA ARG A 121 -5.28 -3.67 17.11
C ARG A 121 -6.38 -4.08 16.12
N ILE A 122 -7.64 -3.94 16.49
CA ILE A 122 -8.78 -4.25 15.61
C ILE A 122 -8.73 -3.39 14.34
N LEU A 123 -8.53 -2.08 14.46
CA LEU A 123 -8.43 -1.17 13.31
C LEU A 123 -7.27 -1.54 12.38
N LYS A 124 -6.11 -1.90 12.94
CA LYS A 124 -4.93 -2.37 12.20
C LYS A 124 -5.23 -3.66 11.43
N GLU A 125 -5.81 -4.65 12.08
CA GLU A 125 -6.15 -5.94 11.48
C GLU A 125 -7.23 -5.80 10.38
N CYS A 126 -8.24 -4.96 10.61
CA CYS A 126 -9.25 -4.62 9.59
C CYS A 126 -8.62 -3.93 8.37
N PHE A 127 -7.74 -2.96 8.59
CA PHE A 127 -7.05 -2.26 7.50
C PHE A 127 -6.23 -3.21 6.64
N LEU A 128 -5.56 -4.17 7.25
CA LEU A 128 -4.73 -5.19 6.58
C LEU A 128 -5.54 -6.36 6.01
N ASP A 129 -6.87 -6.39 6.15
CA ASP A 129 -7.73 -7.52 5.80
C ASP A 129 -7.27 -8.84 6.46
N LEU A 130 -6.92 -8.76 7.74
CA LEU A 130 -6.53 -9.92 8.56
C LEU A 130 -7.72 -10.49 9.36
N ILE A 131 -8.76 -9.69 9.54
CA ILE A 131 -10.04 -10.10 10.12
C ILE A 131 -11.06 -10.18 8.99
N ILE A 132 -11.71 -11.29 8.90
CA ILE A 132 -12.80 -11.55 7.96
C ILE A 132 -14.13 -11.35 8.68
#